data_30f81539759942031057b1a2da95426c
#
_entry.id   30f81539759942031057b1a2da95426c
#
_cell.length_a   1.000
_cell.length_b   1.000
_cell.length_c   1.000
_cell.angle_alpha   90.00
_cell.angle_beta   90.00
_cell.angle_gamma   90.00
#
_symmetry.space_group_name_H-M   'P 1'
#
loop_
_entity.id
_entity.type
_entity.pdbx_description
1 polymer ?
#
loop_
_entity_poly.entity_id
_entity_poly.type
_entity_poly.pdbx_seq_one_letter_code
_entity_poly.pdbx_strand_id
1 'polypeptide(L)'
;MMTKRIFSALLAAALSLSLLAGCGSTSGSTASSAADGPQRYSTVFYDVFDTVTQVIAYCDSEEEFTAQMDALHADLVEYNQLYDIYNDYDGVTNIKTINDNAGIAPVTVDDKILGMLELAQTMYDTTGGKLNIALGSVLNIWHNYREAALADDNDSNNQLPTQEELDAAAQHCDIANLIIDEDAKTVYLADPAMSLDVGSVGKGYAVEQAAQAA
;
A
#
# COMPACT_ATOMS: atom_id res chain seq x y z
N MET A 1 -17.54 -58.27 0.63
CA MET A 1 -16.90 -57.07 1.18
C MET A 1 -15.36 -57.01 1.03
N MET A 2 -14.68 -58.15 0.83
CA MET A 2 -13.23 -58.23 0.71
C MET A 2 -12.70 -57.75 -0.65
N THR A 3 -13.38 -57.93 -1.75
CA THR A 3 -12.93 -57.57 -3.12
C THR A 3 -12.78 -56.05 -3.33
N LYS A 4 -13.65 -55.21 -2.72
CA LYS A 4 -13.55 -53.76 -2.85
C LYS A 4 -12.34 -53.15 -2.12
N ARG A 5 -11.91 -53.75 -1.01
CA ARG A 5 -10.71 -53.33 -0.26
C ARG A 5 -9.40 -53.66 -0.95
N ILE A 6 -9.36 -54.76 -1.69
CA ILE A 6 -8.19 -55.20 -2.47
C ILE A 6 -8.00 -54.29 -3.69
N PHE A 7 -9.09 -53.86 -4.35
CA PHE A 7 -9.02 -52.92 -5.47
C PHE A 7 -8.55 -51.53 -5.06
N SER A 8 -8.98 -51.05 -3.90
CA SER A 8 -8.54 -49.73 -3.35
C SER A 8 -7.06 -49.75 -2.94
N ALA A 9 -6.56 -50.86 -2.38
CA ALA A 9 -5.16 -51.03 -2.03
C ALA A 9 -4.23 -51.12 -3.25
N LEU A 10 -4.66 -51.78 -4.31
CA LEU A 10 -3.92 -51.87 -5.56
C LEU A 10 -3.88 -50.55 -6.32
N LEU A 11 -4.93 -49.73 -6.27
CA LEU A 11 -4.97 -48.44 -6.90
C LEU A 11 -4.07 -47.42 -6.15
N ALA A 12 -4.04 -47.47 -4.80
CA ALA A 12 -3.14 -46.65 -3.99
C ALA A 12 -1.66 -47.00 -4.19
N ALA A 13 -1.33 -48.26 -4.36
CA ALA A 13 0.02 -48.73 -4.65
C ALA A 13 0.49 -48.36 -6.08
N ALA A 14 -0.39 -48.29 -7.06
CA ALA A 14 -0.08 -47.87 -8.41
C ALA A 14 0.18 -46.35 -8.51
N LEU A 15 -0.54 -45.53 -7.71
CA LEU A 15 -0.31 -44.08 -7.65
C LEU A 15 0.98 -43.70 -6.89
N SER A 16 1.41 -44.51 -5.91
CA SER A 16 2.65 -44.25 -5.18
C SER A 16 3.92 -44.62 -5.94
N LEU A 17 3.85 -45.58 -6.89
CA LEU A 17 4.98 -45.95 -7.74
C LEU A 17 5.25 -44.95 -8.86
N SER A 18 4.26 -44.17 -9.30
CA SER A 18 4.44 -43.15 -10.34
C SER A 18 5.13 -41.84 -9.81
N LEU A 19 5.19 -41.64 -8.51
CA LEU A 19 5.87 -40.50 -7.88
C LEU A 19 7.37 -40.72 -7.64
N LEU A 20 7.87 -41.98 -7.70
CA LEU A 20 9.29 -42.30 -7.52
C LEU A 20 10.12 -42.42 -8.82
N ALA A 21 9.50 -42.33 -9.98
CA ALA A 21 10.20 -42.43 -11.27
C ALA A 21 10.74 -41.07 -11.79
N GLY A 22 10.62 -39.97 -11.00
CA GLY A 22 11.01 -38.62 -11.37
C GLY A 22 12.40 -38.15 -10.95
N CYS A 23 13.21 -38.98 -10.25
CA CYS A 23 14.57 -38.61 -9.85
C CYS A 23 15.59 -39.60 -10.38
N GLY A 24 15.81 -39.60 -11.68
CA GLY A 24 16.98 -40.22 -12.32
C GLY A 24 18.10 -39.20 -12.38
N SER A 25 19.01 -39.23 -11.38
CA SER A 25 20.26 -38.49 -11.40
C SER A 25 21.15 -39.00 -12.53
N THR A 26 21.18 -38.35 -13.65
CA THR A 26 22.30 -38.41 -14.56
C THR A 26 23.29 -37.34 -14.15
N SER A 27 24.39 -37.76 -13.50
CA SER A 27 25.61 -36.97 -13.34
C SER A 27 26.23 -36.77 -14.74
N GLY A 28 25.70 -35.81 -15.47
CA GLY A 28 26.34 -35.22 -16.60
C GLY A 28 26.70 -33.79 -16.20
N SER A 29 27.99 -33.50 -16.12
CA SER A 29 28.51 -32.14 -16.09
C SER A 29 28.15 -31.48 -17.41
N THR A 30 26.94 -30.96 -17.52
CA THR A 30 26.59 -29.94 -18.48
C THR A 30 26.89 -28.60 -17.79
N ALA A 31 27.93 -27.95 -18.29
CA ALA A 31 28.10 -26.52 -18.10
C ALA A 31 26.72 -25.88 -18.33
N SER A 32 26.16 -25.27 -17.29
CA SER A 32 25.01 -24.40 -17.41
C SER A 32 25.40 -23.34 -18.42
N SER A 33 24.95 -23.44 -19.67
CA SER A 33 24.94 -22.28 -20.54
C SER A 33 24.06 -21.26 -19.82
N ALA A 34 24.66 -20.20 -19.32
CA ALA A 34 23.93 -19.04 -18.90
C ALA A 34 22.94 -18.71 -20.01
N ALA A 35 21.68 -18.66 -19.70
CA ALA A 35 20.67 -18.19 -20.64
C ALA A 35 21.08 -16.77 -20.99
N ASP A 36 21.44 -16.52 -22.26
CA ASP A 36 21.78 -15.19 -22.75
C ASP A 36 20.51 -14.33 -22.65
N GLY A 37 20.39 -13.52 -21.62
CA GLY A 37 19.30 -12.56 -21.45
C GLY A 37 18.85 -12.38 -19.99
N PRO A 38 18.08 -11.33 -19.72
CA PRO A 38 17.61 -11.02 -18.39
C PRO A 38 16.82 -12.18 -17.74
N GLN A 39 17.12 -12.47 -16.49
CA GLN A 39 16.43 -13.48 -15.69
C GLN A 39 15.38 -12.83 -14.78
N ARG A 40 14.34 -13.59 -14.44
CA ARG A 40 13.27 -13.13 -13.59
C ARG A 40 13.65 -13.27 -12.12
N TYR A 41 13.69 -12.14 -11.42
CA TYR A 41 13.88 -12.05 -9.98
C TYR A 41 12.62 -11.53 -9.31
N SER A 42 12.47 -11.75 -7.98
CA SER A 42 11.38 -11.18 -7.21
C SER A 42 11.76 -10.99 -5.76
N THR A 43 11.23 -9.93 -5.13
CA THR A 43 11.34 -9.65 -3.71
C THR A 43 10.01 -9.19 -3.13
N VAL A 44 9.92 -9.13 -1.79
CA VAL A 44 8.72 -8.70 -1.07
C VAL A 44 9.14 -7.80 0.09
N PHE A 45 8.47 -6.66 0.23
CA PHE A 45 8.59 -5.74 1.36
C PHE A 45 7.32 -5.80 2.21
N TYR A 46 7.46 -5.73 3.53
CA TYR A 46 6.37 -5.80 4.52
C TYR A 46 6.31 -4.57 5.42
N ASP A 47 7.20 -3.63 5.25
CA ASP A 47 7.48 -2.50 6.13
C ASP A 47 7.06 -1.14 5.55
N VAL A 48 6.33 -1.15 4.43
CA VAL A 48 5.80 0.05 3.78
C VAL A 48 4.30 -0.03 3.56
N PHE A 49 3.59 1.08 3.82
CA PHE A 49 2.14 1.26 3.58
C PHE A 49 1.21 0.26 4.29
N ASP A 50 1.64 -0.37 5.38
CA ASP A 50 0.88 -1.41 6.11
C ASP A 50 0.32 -2.50 5.19
N THR A 51 1.10 -2.89 4.17
CA THR A 51 0.70 -3.87 3.16
C THR A 51 1.88 -4.71 2.70
N VAL A 52 1.58 -5.69 1.85
CA VAL A 52 2.60 -6.50 1.17
C VAL A 52 2.89 -5.89 -0.19
N THR A 53 4.14 -5.47 -0.40
CA THR A 53 4.62 -4.97 -1.69
C THR A 53 5.49 -6.02 -2.34
N GLN A 54 5.06 -6.59 -3.46
CA GLN A 54 5.83 -7.55 -4.25
C GLN A 54 6.37 -6.88 -5.49
N VAL A 55 7.67 -7.07 -5.75
CA VAL A 55 8.34 -6.59 -6.96
C VAL A 55 8.85 -7.77 -7.77
N ILE A 56 8.66 -7.70 -9.06
CA ILE A 56 9.18 -8.65 -10.04
C ILE A 56 9.91 -7.84 -11.10
N ALA A 57 11.16 -8.20 -11.36
CA ALA A 57 11.96 -7.57 -12.41
C ALA A 57 12.75 -8.61 -13.20
N TYR A 58 13.18 -8.22 -14.40
CA TYR A 58 14.04 -9.02 -15.27
C TYR A 58 15.37 -8.30 -15.39
N CYS A 59 16.42 -8.86 -14.78
CA CYS A 59 17.75 -8.27 -14.68
C CYS A 59 18.81 -9.25 -15.22
N ASP A 60 19.95 -8.73 -15.67
CA ASP A 60 21.04 -9.54 -16.17
C ASP A 60 21.77 -10.32 -15.06
N SER A 61 21.67 -9.82 -13.80
CA SER A 61 22.25 -10.47 -12.63
C SER A 61 21.43 -10.26 -11.35
N GLU A 62 21.65 -11.10 -10.33
CA GLU A 62 21.08 -10.95 -8.99
C GLU A 62 21.65 -9.70 -8.27
N GLU A 63 22.89 -9.34 -8.56
CA GLU A 63 23.54 -8.17 -7.99
C GLU A 63 22.87 -6.88 -8.50
N GLU A 64 22.59 -6.80 -9.79
CA GLU A 64 21.84 -5.69 -10.40
C GLU A 64 20.41 -5.61 -9.82
N PHE A 65 19.70 -6.73 -9.76
CA PHE A 65 18.37 -6.78 -9.14
C PHE A 65 18.39 -6.27 -7.70
N THR A 66 19.35 -6.74 -6.88
CA THR A 66 19.45 -6.32 -5.49
C THR A 66 19.69 -4.81 -5.36
N ALA A 67 20.61 -4.26 -6.16
CA ALA A 67 20.88 -2.83 -6.13
C ALA A 67 19.67 -1.98 -6.53
N GLN A 68 18.93 -2.40 -7.56
CA GLN A 68 17.68 -1.74 -7.97
C GLN A 68 16.61 -1.83 -6.88
N MET A 69 16.46 -2.99 -6.23
CA MET A 69 15.47 -3.18 -5.17
C MET A 69 15.79 -2.39 -3.90
N ASP A 70 17.06 -2.24 -3.55
CA ASP A 70 17.47 -1.40 -2.43
C ASP A 70 17.12 0.08 -2.68
N ALA A 71 17.33 0.59 -3.90
CA ALA A 71 16.96 1.95 -4.29
C ALA A 71 15.43 2.14 -4.30
N LEU A 72 14.70 1.22 -4.93
CA LEU A 72 13.23 1.27 -4.99
C LEU A 72 12.61 1.18 -3.59
N HIS A 73 13.14 0.33 -2.70
CA HIS A 73 12.68 0.24 -1.33
C HIS A 73 12.90 1.55 -0.56
N ALA A 74 14.07 2.19 -0.74
CA ALA A 74 14.36 3.48 -0.11
C ALA A 74 13.35 4.56 -0.55
N ASP A 75 13.02 4.62 -1.84
CA ASP A 75 11.98 5.53 -2.36
C ASP A 75 10.60 5.22 -1.76
N LEU A 76 10.22 3.95 -1.67
CA LEU A 76 8.94 3.56 -1.09
C LEU A 76 8.86 3.90 0.41
N VAL A 77 9.95 3.78 1.16
CA VAL A 77 10.03 4.21 2.57
C VAL A 77 9.83 5.72 2.68
N GLU A 78 10.44 6.51 1.80
CA GLU A 78 10.24 7.97 1.77
C GLU A 78 8.77 8.33 1.49
N TYR A 79 8.15 7.73 0.46
CA TYR A 79 6.73 7.93 0.16
C TYR A 79 5.83 7.49 1.32
N ASN A 80 6.15 6.38 1.99
CA ASN A 80 5.41 5.92 3.16
C ASN A 80 5.40 6.97 4.27
N GLN A 81 6.55 7.58 4.57
CA GLN A 81 6.65 8.63 5.58
C GLN A 81 5.92 9.91 5.17
N LEU A 82 6.04 10.34 3.90
CA LEU A 82 5.39 11.54 3.38
C LEU A 82 3.87 11.42 3.36
N TYR A 83 3.32 10.23 3.12
CA TYR A 83 1.87 10.00 2.99
C TYR A 83 1.21 9.51 4.27
N ASP A 84 1.99 9.33 5.35
CA ASP A 84 1.46 8.91 6.64
C ASP A 84 0.55 10.00 7.24
N ILE A 85 -0.64 9.57 7.68
CA ILE A 85 -1.64 10.42 8.34
C ILE A 85 -1.69 10.19 9.86
N TYR A 86 -0.91 9.26 10.40
CA TYR A 86 -0.96 8.82 11.79
C TYR A 86 0.30 9.16 12.58
N ASN A 87 1.48 9.04 11.96
CA ASN A 87 2.76 9.13 12.67
C ASN A 87 3.57 10.36 12.25
N ASP A 88 4.36 10.88 13.19
CA ASP A 88 5.37 11.90 12.95
C ASP A 88 6.73 11.24 12.71
N TYR A 89 7.52 11.81 11.81
CA TYR A 89 8.89 11.39 11.52
C TYR A 89 9.83 12.60 11.69
N ASP A 90 10.99 12.38 12.30
CA ASP A 90 11.93 13.45 12.57
C ASP A 90 12.43 14.13 11.28
N GLY A 91 12.17 15.42 11.17
CA GLY A 91 12.54 16.22 10.00
C GLY A 91 11.66 16.03 8.77
N VAL A 92 10.56 15.29 8.85
CA VAL A 92 9.63 15.05 7.73
C VAL A 92 8.33 15.83 7.93
N THR A 93 7.97 16.64 6.95
CA THR A 93 6.63 17.23 6.82
C THR A 93 5.78 16.27 5.97
N ASN A 94 4.70 15.73 6.54
CA ASN A 94 3.86 14.72 5.89
C ASN A 94 2.36 15.11 5.89
N ILE A 95 1.50 14.21 5.45
CA ILE A 95 0.04 14.47 5.42
C ILE A 95 -0.51 14.70 6.84
N LYS A 96 0.03 13.98 7.86
CA LYS A 96 -0.34 14.26 9.27
C LYS A 96 -0.05 15.70 9.65
N THR A 97 1.13 16.23 9.29
CA THR A 97 1.50 17.64 9.56
C THR A 97 0.49 18.60 8.91
N ILE A 98 0.02 18.31 7.69
CA ILE A 98 -1.00 19.11 7.01
C ILE A 98 -2.32 19.07 7.81
N ASN A 99 -2.76 17.87 8.21
CA ASN A 99 -3.98 17.67 8.98
C ASN A 99 -3.94 18.40 10.33
N ASP A 100 -2.81 18.32 11.04
CA ASP A 100 -2.63 18.99 12.36
C ASP A 100 -2.63 20.52 12.24
N ASN A 101 -2.39 21.08 11.05
CA ASN A 101 -2.40 22.51 10.76
C ASN A 101 -3.70 22.99 10.07
N ALA A 102 -4.74 22.17 10.01
CA ALA A 102 -6.02 22.54 9.42
C ALA A 102 -6.60 23.78 10.09
N GLY A 103 -7.00 24.79 9.30
CA GLY A 103 -7.51 26.08 9.77
C GLY A 103 -6.47 26.99 10.45
N ILE A 104 -5.20 26.59 10.57
CA ILE A 104 -4.16 27.35 11.29
C ILE A 104 -3.29 28.13 10.30
N ALA A 105 -2.55 27.43 9.44
CA ALA A 105 -1.63 28.05 8.48
C ALA A 105 -1.27 27.10 7.33
N PRO A 106 -0.86 27.65 6.17
CA PRO A 106 -0.27 26.85 5.11
C PRO A 106 1.00 26.12 5.58
N VAL A 107 1.16 24.87 5.14
CA VAL A 107 2.30 24.00 5.43
C VAL A 107 3.16 23.85 4.18
N THR A 108 4.46 24.13 4.29
CA THR A 108 5.41 23.86 3.19
C THR A 108 5.65 22.37 3.09
N VAL A 109 5.55 21.82 1.89
CA VAL A 109 5.60 20.37 1.65
C VAL A 109 6.59 20.02 0.53
N ASP A 110 6.95 18.74 0.46
CA ASP A 110 7.73 18.16 -0.63
C ASP A 110 6.94 18.09 -1.94
N ASP A 111 7.63 18.18 -3.08
CA ASP A 111 7.03 18.04 -4.42
C ASP A 111 6.30 16.69 -4.60
N LYS A 112 6.75 15.64 -3.93
CA LYS A 112 6.09 14.32 -3.94
C LYS A 112 4.68 14.38 -3.33
N ILE A 113 4.48 15.23 -2.30
CA ILE A 113 3.15 15.46 -1.72
C ILE A 113 2.31 16.30 -2.68
N LEU A 114 2.85 17.38 -3.24
CA LEU A 114 2.12 18.23 -4.18
C LEU A 114 1.58 17.43 -5.35
N GLY A 115 2.44 16.69 -6.07
CA GLY A 115 2.02 15.90 -7.23
C GLY A 115 0.96 14.84 -6.91
N MET A 116 1.02 14.22 -5.74
CA MET A 116 -0.02 13.28 -5.29
C MET A 116 -1.35 14.00 -5.01
N LEU A 117 -1.34 15.16 -4.37
CA LEU A 117 -2.54 15.93 -4.06
C LEU A 117 -3.19 16.51 -5.32
N GLU A 118 -2.40 16.97 -6.29
CA GLU A 118 -2.88 17.43 -7.61
C GLU A 118 -3.55 16.29 -8.39
N LEU A 119 -2.92 15.09 -8.39
CA LEU A 119 -3.55 13.91 -8.95
C LEU A 119 -4.88 13.61 -8.25
N ALA A 120 -4.93 13.70 -6.93
CA ALA A 120 -6.15 13.44 -6.16
C ALA A 120 -7.28 14.42 -6.49
N GLN A 121 -6.98 15.72 -6.67
CA GLN A 121 -7.97 16.72 -7.15
C GLN A 121 -8.46 16.39 -8.58
N THR A 122 -7.54 16.04 -9.48
CA THR A 122 -7.88 15.60 -10.84
C THR A 122 -8.78 14.38 -10.83
N MET A 123 -8.51 13.42 -9.96
CA MET A 123 -9.32 12.20 -9.81
C MET A 123 -10.69 12.51 -9.19
N TYR A 124 -10.77 13.45 -8.25
CA TYR A 124 -12.05 13.94 -7.73
C TYR A 124 -12.94 14.45 -8.87
N ASP A 125 -12.42 15.34 -9.71
CA ASP A 125 -13.16 15.91 -10.84
C ASP A 125 -13.57 14.84 -11.86
N THR A 126 -12.62 13.98 -12.25
CA THR A 126 -12.82 12.91 -13.23
C THR A 126 -13.87 11.89 -12.79
N THR A 127 -13.96 11.61 -11.50
CA THR A 127 -14.92 10.64 -10.93
C THR A 127 -16.25 11.27 -10.53
N GLY A 128 -16.41 12.60 -10.69
CA GLY A 128 -17.58 13.32 -10.22
C GLY A 128 -17.72 13.27 -8.70
N GLY A 129 -16.59 13.43 -7.98
CA GLY A 129 -16.52 13.48 -6.52
C GLY A 129 -16.53 12.11 -5.81
N LYS A 130 -16.50 11.00 -6.55
CA LYS A 130 -16.53 9.65 -5.95
C LYS A 130 -15.19 9.24 -5.33
N LEU A 131 -14.08 9.76 -5.83
CA LEU A 131 -12.80 9.69 -5.15
C LEU A 131 -12.59 11.03 -4.46
N ASN A 132 -12.52 11.05 -3.14
CA ASN A 132 -12.37 12.27 -2.36
C ASN A 132 -11.42 12.02 -1.18
N ILE A 133 -10.22 12.60 -1.23
CA ILE A 133 -9.24 12.51 -0.15
C ILE A 133 -9.59 13.38 1.07
N ALA A 134 -10.57 14.28 0.95
CA ALA A 134 -11.07 15.10 2.06
C ALA A 134 -12.01 14.34 3.01
N LEU A 135 -12.22 13.04 2.80
CA LEU A 135 -13.06 12.19 3.65
C LEU A 135 -12.41 11.82 4.99
N GLY A 136 -11.20 12.30 5.29
CA GLY A 136 -10.47 11.96 6.50
C GLY A 136 -11.26 12.19 7.78
N SER A 137 -12.05 13.27 7.88
CA SER A 137 -12.89 13.53 9.06
C SER A 137 -13.89 12.40 9.35
N VAL A 138 -14.50 11.81 8.31
CA VAL A 138 -15.40 10.67 8.45
C VAL A 138 -14.62 9.37 8.68
N LEU A 139 -13.52 9.16 7.93
CA LEU A 139 -12.72 7.94 8.02
C LEU A 139 -12.02 7.81 9.38
N ASN A 140 -11.63 8.92 10.01
CA ASN A 140 -11.06 8.92 11.36
C ASN A 140 -12.05 8.40 12.42
N ILE A 141 -13.37 8.66 12.27
CA ILE A 141 -14.39 8.10 13.14
C ILE A 141 -14.37 6.57 13.02
N TRP A 142 -14.43 6.03 11.81
CA TRP A 142 -14.37 4.59 11.55
C TRP A 142 -13.06 3.97 12.04
N HIS A 143 -11.94 4.66 11.86
CA HIS A 143 -10.64 4.22 12.38
C HIS A 143 -10.69 4.08 13.91
N ASN A 144 -11.17 5.10 14.62
CA ASN A 144 -11.23 5.10 16.08
C ASN A 144 -12.13 3.97 16.62
N TYR A 145 -13.30 3.75 16.01
CA TYR A 145 -14.19 2.65 16.38
C TYR A 145 -13.55 1.28 16.13
N ARG A 146 -12.83 1.11 15.02
CA ARG A 146 -12.08 -0.11 14.71
C ARG A 146 -10.98 -0.37 15.73
N GLU A 147 -10.16 0.64 16.05
CA GLU A 147 -9.07 0.50 17.03
C GLU A 147 -9.63 0.18 18.44
N ALA A 148 -10.72 0.82 18.84
CA ALA A 148 -11.40 0.51 20.10
C ALA A 148 -11.90 -0.93 20.14
N ALA A 149 -12.46 -1.43 19.03
CA ALA A 149 -12.92 -2.81 18.93
C ALA A 149 -11.76 -3.82 18.97
N LEU A 150 -10.62 -3.52 18.32
CA LEU A 150 -9.44 -4.37 18.33
C LEU A 150 -8.72 -4.39 19.69
N ALA A 151 -8.83 -3.33 20.48
CA ALA A 151 -8.25 -3.25 21.82
C ALA A 151 -9.09 -3.98 22.89
N ASP A 152 -10.32 -4.39 22.59
CA ASP A 152 -11.21 -5.09 23.52
C ASP A 152 -11.22 -6.60 23.25
N ASP A 153 -10.62 -7.38 24.13
CA ASP A 153 -10.62 -8.86 24.09
C ASP A 153 -12.02 -9.50 24.25
N ASN A 154 -13.01 -8.70 24.62
CA ASN A 154 -14.40 -9.12 24.76
C ASN A 154 -15.26 -8.43 23.70
N ASP A 155 -15.64 -9.11 22.65
CA ASP A 155 -16.55 -8.65 21.57
C ASP A 155 -17.84 -7.92 22.03
N SER A 156 -18.04 -7.75 23.34
CA SER A 156 -19.22 -7.13 23.95
C SER A 156 -19.32 -5.62 23.76
N ASN A 157 -18.22 -4.93 23.39
CA ASN A 157 -18.16 -3.48 23.22
C ASN A 157 -17.99 -3.02 21.76
N ASN A 158 -18.13 -3.94 20.80
CA ASN A 158 -18.09 -3.60 19.38
C ASN A 158 -19.27 -2.69 19.02
N GLN A 159 -19.01 -1.39 18.95
CA GLN A 159 -19.98 -0.38 18.56
C GLN A 159 -19.72 0.11 17.15
N LEU A 160 -20.74 0.58 16.48
CA LEU A 160 -20.65 1.30 15.22
C LEU A 160 -20.86 2.79 15.48
N PRO A 161 -20.20 3.67 14.69
CA PRO A 161 -20.50 5.10 14.76
C PRO A 161 -21.98 5.36 14.47
N THR A 162 -22.52 6.36 15.13
CA THR A 162 -23.90 6.79 14.88
C THR A 162 -23.98 7.57 13.55
N GLN A 163 -25.16 7.58 12.94
CA GLN A 163 -25.37 8.39 11.74
C GLN A 163 -25.18 9.88 12.00
N GLU A 164 -25.52 10.35 13.20
CA GLU A 164 -25.34 11.76 13.59
C GLU A 164 -23.85 12.16 13.63
N GLU A 165 -22.98 11.29 14.18
CA GLU A 165 -21.51 11.52 14.15
C GLU A 165 -20.97 11.56 12.72
N LEU A 166 -21.41 10.63 11.88
CA LEU A 166 -20.96 10.56 10.48
C LEU A 166 -21.46 11.78 9.68
N ASP A 167 -22.73 12.19 9.86
CA ASP A 167 -23.31 13.33 9.17
C ASP A 167 -22.65 14.66 9.62
N ALA A 168 -22.28 14.79 10.90
CA ALA A 168 -21.53 15.94 11.39
C ALA A 168 -20.14 16.01 10.76
N ALA A 169 -19.40 14.90 10.73
CA ALA A 169 -18.07 14.86 10.13
C ALA A 169 -18.09 15.09 8.60
N ALA A 170 -19.14 14.65 7.93
CA ALA A 170 -19.31 14.82 6.48
C ALA A 170 -19.45 16.29 6.05
N GLN A 171 -19.79 17.21 6.96
CA GLN A 171 -19.82 18.65 6.69
C GLN A 171 -18.42 19.23 6.42
N HIS A 172 -17.36 18.52 6.81
CA HIS A 172 -15.96 18.93 6.71
C HIS A 172 -15.20 18.20 5.58
N CYS A 173 -15.91 17.63 4.60
CA CYS A 173 -15.35 16.83 3.51
C CYS A 173 -15.36 17.52 2.14
N ASP A 174 -15.51 18.85 2.10
CA ASP A 174 -15.48 19.60 0.86
C ASP A 174 -14.04 19.78 0.37
N ILE A 175 -13.69 19.14 -0.77
CA ILE A 175 -12.36 19.22 -1.37
C ILE A 175 -11.96 20.67 -1.75
N ALA A 176 -12.91 21.59 -1.92
CA ALA A 176 -12.62 22.99 -2.23
C ALA A 176 -11.87 23.71 -1.07
N ASN A 177 -11.91 23.16 0.14
CA ASN A 177 -11.12 23.65 1.28
C ASN A 177 -9.66 23.18 1.26
N LEU A 178 -9.26 22.28 0.34
CA LEU A 178 -7.87 21.94 0.08
C LEU A 178 -7.26 22.94 -0.89
N ILE A 179 -6.44 23.84 -0.39
CA ILE A 179 -5.77 24.90 -1.16
C ILE A 179 -4.31 24.51 -1.36
N ILE A 180 -3.89 24.38 -2.61
CA ILE A 180 -2.51 24.09 -3.03
C ILE A 180 -1.95 25.33 -3.69
N ASP A 181 -0.76 25.76 -3.27
CA ASP A 181 0.04 26.81 -3.92
C ASP A 181 1.34 26.15 -4.42
N GLU A 182 1.38 25.86 -5.70
CA GLU A 182 2.52 25.19 -6.37
C GLU A 182 3.78 26.06 -6.35
N ASP A 183 3.63 27.39 -6.53
CA ASP A 183 4.76 28.31 -6.57
C ASP A 183 5.43 28.44 -5.18
N ALA A 184 4.60 28.50 -4.12
CA ALA A 184 5.08 28.57 -2.74
C ALA A 184 5.38 27.18 -2.15
N LYS A 185 4.99 26.09 -2.82
CA LYS A 185 5.04 24.70 -2.34
C LYS A 185 4.34 24.55 -1.00
N THR A 186 3.13 25.08 -0.88
CA THR A 186 2.35 25.00 0.35
C THR A 186 0.98 24.38 0.15
N VAL A 187 0.51 23.73 1.23
CA VAL A 187 -0.83 23.16 1.32
C VAL A 187 -1.54 23.73 2.54
N TYR A 188 -2.79 24.13 2.37
CA TYR A 188 -3.62 24.67 3.44
C TYR A 188 -5.01 24.03 3.41
N LEU A 189 -5.46 23.54 4.55
CA LEU A 189 -6.86 23.13 4.78
C LEU A 189 -7.61 24.30 5.40
N ALA A 190 -8.52 24.91 4.65
CA ALA A 190 -9.23 26.12 5.09
C ALA A 190 -10.29 25.82 6.17
N ASP A 191 -10.83 24.61 6.22
CA ASP A 191 -11.74 24.15 7.27
C ASP A 191 -10.93 23.52 8.41
N PRO A 192 -11.00 24.04 9.66
CA PRO A 192 -10.23 23.53 10.79
C PRO A 192 -10.62 22.13 11.26
N ALA A 193 -11.76 21.60 10.81
CA ALA A 193 -12.22 20.25 11.13
C ALA A 193 -12.04 19.27 9.93
N MET A 194 -11.50 19.75 8.81
CA MET A 194 -11.14 18.92 7.66
C MET A 194 -9.91 18.07 7.98
N SER A 195 -9.89 16.87 7.46
CA SER A 195 -8.72 15.98 7.47
C SER A 195 -8.58 15.27 6.14
N LEU A 196 -7.36 15.09 5.66
CA LEU A 196 -7.05 14.31 4.48
C LEU A 196 -6.84 12.85 4.86
N ASP A 197 -7.39 11.95 4.04
CA ASP A 197 -7.02 10.54 3.97
C ASP A 197 -6.64 10.21 2.53
N VAL A 198 -5.37 9.95 2.32
CA VAL A 198 -4.79 9.72 0.99
C VAL A 198 -4.67 8.24 0.63
N GLY A 199 -5.21 7.34 1.45
CA GLY A 199 -5.11 5.89 1.25
C GLY A 199 -5.66 5.37 -0.08
N SER A 200 -6.62 6.10 -0.68
CA SER A 200 -7.20 5.76 -1.99
C SER A 200 -6.29 6.08 -3.19
N VAL A 201 -5.29 6.95 -3.03
CA VAL A 201 -4.42 7.45 -4.12
C VAL A 201 -2.94 7.17 -3.82
N GLY A 202 -2.50 7.40 -2.58
CA GLY A 202 -1.09 7.49 -2.20
C GLY A 202 -0.27 6.26 -2.54
N LYS A 203 -0.79 5.04 -2.27
CA LYS A 203 -0.07 3.80 -2.59
C LYS A 203 0.15 3.63 -4.10
N GLY A 204 -0.90 3.86 -4.89
CA GLY A 204 -0.81 3.75 -6.35
C GLY A 204 0.14 4.78 -6.95
N TYR A 205 0.08 6.02 -6.47
CA TYR A 205 0.98 7.08 -6.89
C TYR A 205 2.45 6.77 -6.53
N ALA A 206 2.70 6.37 -5.29
CA ALA A 206 4.05 6.02 -4.83
C ALA A 206 4.67 4.88 -5.65
N VAL A 207 3.91 3.82 -5.90
CA VAL A 207 4.37 2.68 -6.71
C VAL A 207 4.69 3.10 -8.15
N GLU A 208 3.85 3.93 -8.77
CA GLU A 208 4.08 4.45 -10.12
C GLU A 208 5.36 5.29 -10.17
N GLN A 209 5.54 6.24 -9.24
CA GLN A 209 6.71 7.09 -9.21
C GLN A 209 8.00 6.30 -8.95
N ALA A 210 7.99 5.39 -7.97
CA ALA A 210 9.14 4.53 -7.67
C ALA A 210 9.49 3.60 -8.84
N ALA A 211 8.48 3.07 -9.54
CA ALA A 211 8.72 2.23 -10.72
C ALA A 211 9.25 3.00 -11.94
N GLN A 212 8.92 4.29 -12.07
CA GLN A 212 9.47 5.15 -13.12
C GLN A 212 10.90 5.60 -12.83
N ALA A 213 11.29 5.65 -11.56
CA ALA A 213 12.63 6.03 -11.12
C ALA A 213 13.65 4.87 -11.16
N ALA A 214 13.17 3.61 -11.11
CA ALA A 214 13.97 2.39 -11.12
C ALA A 214 14.43 2.02 -12.54
#